data_311303abe6a53b78b61eac23aaba684b
#
_entry.id   311303abe6a53b78b61eac23aaba684b
#
_cell.length_a   1.000
_cell.length_b   1.000
_cell.length_c   1.000
_cell.angle_alpha   90.00
_cell.angle_beta   90.00
_cell.angle_gamma   90.00
#
_symmetry.space_group_name_H-M   'P 1'
#
loop_
_entity.id
_entity.type
_entity.pdbx_description
1 polymer ?
#
loop_
_entity_poly.entity_id
_entity_poly.type
_entity_poly.pdbx_seq_one_letter_code
_entity_poly.pdbx_strand_id
1 'polypeptide(L)'
;TESPASRESPRLTAKMMEERRHFPHMDGKAIFKEAVRRLPEVTKEALDQAGLTTEDIDLYIPHQANMRINQFYQQMMKLPEEKVFHNIQRYGNTTAATIPLALDEALEMGLIGKGSTVLFLGLGSGVTWGANIHRFPG
;
A
#
# COMPACT_ATOMS: atom_id res chain seq x y z
N THR A 1 1.24 2.76 13.90
CA THR A 1 1.25 1.36 14.35
C THR A 1 2.51 1.12 15.15
N GLU A 2 2.38 0.73 16.39
CA GLU A 2 3.48 0.23 17.18
C GLU A 2 3.45 -1.30 17.12
N SER A 3 4.52 -1.87 16.60
CA SER A 3 4.74 -3.32 16.72
C SER A 3 5.52 -3.57 18.00
N PRO A 4 5.15 -4.57 18.80
CA PRO A 4 5.91 -4.90 19.99
C PRO A 4 7.37 -5.13 19.63
N ALA A 5 8.25 -4.58 20.43
CA ALA A 5 9.67 -4.84 20.37
C ALA A 5 10.45 -4.30 19.17
N SER A 6 9.89 -3.40 18.35
CA SER A 6 10.65 -2.83 17.23
C SER A 6 11.74 -1.85 17.66
N ARG A 7 11.66 -1.25 18.87
CA ARG A 7 12.58 -0.23 19.37
C ARG A 7 13.18 -0.52 20.75
N GLU A 8 12.75 -1.59 21.41
CA GLU A 8 13.15 -1.91 22.78
C GLU A 8 14.17 -3.07 22.84
N SER A 9 15.09 -2.99 23.80
CA SER A 9 16.03 -4.06 24.12
C SER A 9 16.02 -4.29 25.63
N PRO A 10 15.67 -5.49 26.11
CA PRO A 10 15.24 -6.68 25.36
C PRO A 10 13.87 -6.46 24.70
N ARG A 11 13.62 -7.24 23.64
CA ARG A 11 12.39 -7.10 22.81
C ARG A 11 11.09 -7.34 23.57
N LEU A 12 11.11 -8.21 24.56
CA LEU A 12 9.96 -8.49 25.42
C LEU A 12 10.44 -8.59 26.87
N THR A 13 9.70 -7.98 27.79
CA THR A 13 9.91 -8.05 29.23
C THR A 13 8.63 -8.56 29.90
N ALA A 14 8.74 -9.12 31.11
CA ALA A 14 7.58 -9.52 31.90
C ALA A 14 6.61 -8.34 32.10
N LYS A 15 7.15 -7.15 32.38
CA LYS A 15 6.39 -5.91 32.53
C LYS A 15 5.58 -5.57 31.27
N MET A 16 6.15 -5.69 30.06
CA MET A 16 5.44 -5.44 28.80
C MET A 16 4.30 -6.44 28.60
N MET A 17 4.48 -7.69 29.04
CA MET A 17 3.41 -8.70 28.98
C MET A 17 2.26 -8.39 29.95
N GLU A 18 2.57 -8.00 31.18
CA GLU A 18 1.59 -7.54 32.17
C GLU A 18 0.80 -6.33 31.68
N GLU A 19 1.49 -5.36 31.08
CA GLU A 19 0.90 -4.15 30.50
C GLU A 19 0.24 -4.38 29.14
N ARG A 20 0.22 -5.61 28.62
CA ARG A 20 -0.29 -5.99 27.29
C ARG A 20 0.35 -5.24 26.11
N ARG A 21 1.54 -4.69 26.27
CA ARG A 21 2.30 -3.98 25.25
C ARG A 21 2.96 -4.91 24.20
N HIS A 22 2.80 -6.21 24.38
CA HIS A 22 3.22 -7.23 23.41
C HIS A 22 2.21 -7.42 22.26
N PHE A 23 1.03 -6.82 22.35
CA PHE A 23 0.07 -6.79 21.23
C PHE A 23 0.34 -5.61 20.29
N PRO A 24 0.09 -5.79 18.97
CA PRO A 24 0.12 -4.67 18.04
C PRO A 24 -0.91 -3.61 18.42
N HIS A 25 -0.49 -2.36 18.45
CA HIS A 25 -1.37 -1.22 18.65
C HIS A 25 -1.38 -0.34 17.41
N MET A 26 -2.56 0.06 16.96
CA MET A 26 -2.70 0.91 15.78
C MET A 26 -3.66 2.07 16.05
N ASP A 27 -3.15 3.30 15.92
CA ASP A 27 -3.99 4.49 15.81
C ASP A 27 -4.49 4.63 14.36
N GLY A 28 -5.69 4.14 14.10
CA GLY A 28 -6.28 4.13 12.76
C GLY A 28 -6.49 5.53 12.19
N LYS A 29 -6.76 6.56 13.02
CA LYS A 29 -6.94 7.94 12.57
C LYS A 29 -5.62 8.56 12.14
N ALA A 30 -4.57 8.37 12.92
CA ALA A 30 -3.23 8.83 12.58
C ALA A 30 -2.71 8.16 11.30
N ILE A 31 -2.88 6.83 11.18
CA ILE A 31 -2.50 6.09 9.97
C ILE A 31 -3.26 6.59 8.75
N PHE A 32 -4.58 6.78 8.85
CA PHE A 32 -5.38 7.31 7.74
C PHE A 32 -4.86 8.68 7.29
N LYS A 33 -4.61 9.61 8.23
CA LYS A 33 -4.09 10.95 7.93
C LYS A 33 -2.74 10.91 7.20
N GLU A 34 -1.83 10.06 7.65
CA GLU A 34 -0.53 9.90 6.97
C GLU A 34 -0.69 9.25 5.59
N ALA A 35 -1.51 8.21 5.47
CA ALA A 35 -1.75 7.52 4.21
C ALA A 35 -2.27 8.46 3.12
N VAL A 36 -3.31 9.24 3.41
CA VAL A 36 -3.94 10.13 2.44
C VAL A 36 -3.04 11.28 2.00
N ARG A 37 -2.04 11.63 2.80
CA ARG A 37 -1.02 12.60 2.46
C ARG A 37 0.13 11.99 1.69
N ARG A 38 0.68 10.88 2.19
CA ARG A 38 1.93 10.30 1.70
C ARG A 38 1.79 9.51 0.40
N LEU A 39 0.67 8.82 0.21
CA LEU A 39 0.49 8.02 -1.00
C LEU A 39 0.44 8.89 -2.28
N PRO A 40 -0.30 10.01 -2.34
CA PRO A 40 -0.22 10.92 -3.49
C PRO A 40 1.17 11.56 -3.66
N GLU A 41 1.85 11.95 -2.56
CA GLU A 41 3.20 12.52 -2.62
C GLU A 41 4.18 11.53 -3.28
N VAL A 42 4.27 10.30 -2.77
CA VAL A 42 5.22 9.30 -3.29
C VAL A 42 4.86 8.80 -4.69
N THR A 43 3.57 8.82 -5.06
CA THR A 43 3.14 8.54 -6.44
C THR A 43 3.70 9.56 -7.41
N LYS A 44 3.53 10.86 -7.10
CA LYS A 44 4.07 11.94 -7.93
C LYS A 44 5.59 11.86 -8.04
N GLU A 45 6.26 11.63 -6.92
CA GLU A 45 7.71 11.47 -6.90
C GLU A 45 8.18 10.31 -7.81
N ALA A 46 7.51 9.15 -7.74
CA ALA A 46 7.83 8.01 -8.58
C ALA A 46 7.58 8.29 -10.07
N LEU A 47 6.48 8.96 -10.40
CA LEU A 47 6.17 9.35 -11.77
C LEU A 47 7.20 10.36 -12.31
N ASP A 48 7.54 11.38 -11.54
CA ASP A 48 8.54 12.39 -11.91
C ASP A 48 9.92 11.75 -12.15
N GLN A 49 10.34 10.83 -11.27
CA GLN A 49 11.61 10.10 -11.42
C GLN A 49 11.63 9.21 -12.66
N ALA A 50 10.48 8.66 -13.05
CA ALA A 50 10.34 7.80 -14.23
C ALA A 50 10.13 8.61 -15.53
N GLY A 51 9.88 9.92 -15.46
CA GLY A 51 9.48 10.75 -16.59
C GLY A 51 8.12 10.37 -17.16
N LEU A 52 7.20 9.90 -16.30
CA LEU A 52 5.86 9.44 -16.65
C LEU A 52 4.78 10.33 -16.03
N THR A 53 3.58 10.20 -16.57
CA THR A 53 2.37 10.85 -16.07
C THR A 53 1.37 9.81 -15.56
N THR A 54 0.27 10.22 -14.95
CA THR A 54 -0.80 9.31 -14.49
C THR A 54 -1.47 8.56 -15.65
N GLU A 55 -1.45 9.13 -16.84
CA GLU A 55 -2.02 8.54 -18.05
C GLU A 55 -1.20 7.34 -18.54
N ASP A 56 0.12 7.36 -18.31
CA ASP A 56 1.06 6.31 -18.72
C ASP A 56 0.97 5.03 -17.86
N ILE A 57 0.25 5.09 -16.75
CA ILE A 57 0.04 3.94 -15.86
C ILE A 57 -1.23 3.21 -16.26
N ASP A 58 -1.10 1.93 -16.56
CA ASP A 58 -2.23 1.06 -16.91
C ASP A 58 -3.01 0.64 -15.66
N LEU A 59 -2.31 0.30 -14.57
CA LEU A 59 -2.94 -0.13 -13.33
C LEU A 59 -2.16 0.33 -12.08
N TYR A 60 -2.90 0.79 -11.08
CA TYR A 60 -2.39 1.09 -9.74
C TYR A 60 -2.76 -0.04 -8.79
N ILE A 61 -1.78 -0.62 -8.12
CA ILE A 61 -1.97 -1.68 -7.12
C ILE A 61 -1.51 -1.18 -5.75
N PRO A 62 -2.40 -0.56 -4.96
CA PRO A 62 -2.09 -0.15 -3.60
C PRO A 62 -2.09 -1.34 -2.64
N HIS A 63 -1.33 -1.22 -1.55
CA HIS A 63 -1.45 -2.11 -0.41
C HIS A 63 -2.92 -2.17 0.07
N GLN A 64 -3.45 -3.38 0.22
CA GLN A 64 -4.84 -3.63 0.57
C GLN A 64 -5.04 -3.61 2.10
N ALA A 65 -4.75 -2.46 2.73
CA ALA A 65 -4.88 -2.28 4.18
C ALA A 65 -6.29 -1.84 4.61
N ASN A 66 -6.89 -0.95 3.83
CA ASN A 66 -8.18 -0.35 4.11
C ASN A 66 -8.79 0.23 2.82
N MET A 67 -9.98 -0.22 2.45
CA MET A 67 -10.69 0.25 1.25
C MET A 67 -10.86 1.77 1.22
N ARG A 68 -11.14 2.39 2.37
CA ARG A 68 -11.32 3.85 2.47
C ARG A 68 -10.05 4.63 2.12
N ILE A 69 -8.88 4.12 2.49
CA ILE A 69 -7.59 4.73 2.13
C ILE A 69 -7.42 4.69 0.62
N ASN A 70 -7.66 3.54 0.01
CA ASN A 70 -7.49 3.34 -1.42
C ASN A 70 -8.47 4.19 -2.24
N GLN A 71 -9.74 4.26 -1.82
CA GLN A 71 -10.74 5.12 -2.44
C GLN A 71 -10.39 6.60 -2.34
N PHE A 72 -9.92 7.03 -1.17
CA PHE A 72 -9.49 8.41 -0.97
C PHE A 72 -8.27 8.75 -1.84
N TYR A 73 -7.28 7.86 -1.89
CA TYR A 73 -6.14 7.98 -2.77
C TYR A 73 -6.56 8.13 -4.23
N GLN A 74 -7.44 7.26 -4.71
CA GLN A 74 -7.99 7.29 -6.06
C GLN A 74 -8.63 8.65 -6.38
N GLN A 75 -9.47 9.17 -5.46
CA GLN A 75 -10.13 10.47 -5.61
C GLN A 75 -9.12 11.62 -5.64
N MET A 76 -8.12 11.62 -4.74
CA MET A 76 -7.08 12.65 -4.68
C MET A 76 -6.23 12.69 -5.94
N MET A 77 -5.92 11.53 -6.49
CA MET A 77 -5.16 11.40 -7.74
C MET A 77 -6.03 11.55 -9.00
N LYS A 78 -7.37 11.67 -8.84
CA LYS A 78 -8.36 11.74 -9.92
C LYS A 78 -8.24 10.56 -10.90
N LEU A 79 -7.97 9.37 -10.37
CA LEU A 79 -7.83 8.17 -11.19
C LEU A 79 -9.20 7.56 -11.49
N PRO A 80 -9.43 7.06 -12.72
CA PRO A 80 -10.59 6.25 -13.05
C PRO A 80 -10.66 4.98 -12.16
N GLU A 81 -11.88 4.50 -11.90
CA GLU A 81 -12.09 3.35 -11.02
C GLU A 81 -11.40 2.08 -11.55
N GLU A 82 -11.44 1.89 -12.85
CA GLU A 82 -10.83 0.76 -13.55
C GLU A 82 -9.31 0.74 -13.49
N LYS A 83 -8.67 1.87 -13.19
CA LYS A 83 -7.21 1.96 -13.05
C LYS A 83 -6.69 1.66 -11.63
N VAL A 84 -7.56 1.45 -10.64
CA VAL A 84 -7.12 1.16 -9.25
C VAL A 84 -7.66 -0.19 -8.80
N PHE A 85 -6.77 -1.15 -8.63
CA PHE A 85 -7.16 -2.52 -8.29
C PHE A 85 -7.48 -2.69 -6.80
N HIS A 86 -8.60 -3.35 -6.53
CA HIS A 86 -9.07 -3.63 -5.17
C HIS A 86 -9.52 -5.08 -5.04
N ASN A 87 -8.94 -5.81 -4.08
CA ASN A 87 -9.37 -7.15 -3.70
C ASN A 87 -9.48 -7.37 -2.18
N ILE A 88 -9.32 -6.30 -1.40
CA ILE A 88 -9.42 -6.33 0.07
C ILE A 88 -10.76 -6.88 0.57
N GLN A 89 -11.85 -6.66 -0.15
CA GLN A 89 -13.19 -7.16 0.21
C GLN A 89 -13.28 -8.68 0.18
N ARG A 90 -12.36 -9.37 -0.51
CA ARG A 90 -12.30 -10.84 -0.59
C ARG A 90 -11.26 -11.42 0.35
N TYR A 91 -10.10 -10.80 0.46
CA TYR A 91 -8.95 -11.37 1.17
C TYR A 91 -8.60 -10.66 2.48
N GLY A 92 -9.16 -9.47 2.71
CA GLY A 92 -8.76 -8.64 3.85
C GLY A 92 -7.34 -8.10 3.72
N ASN A 93 -6.79 -7.65 4.84
CA ASN A 93 -5.40 -7.20 4.90
C ASN A 93 -4.46 -8.39 5.17
N THR A 94 -3.86 -8.92 4.14
CA THR A 94 -2.87 -10.02 4.20
C THR A 94 -1.43 -9.50 4.39
N THR A 95 -1.27 -8.31 4.97
CA THR A 95 0.02 -7.67 5.25
C THR A 95 0.89 -7.51 3.99
N ALA A 96 2.13 -7.99 3.97
CA ALA A 96 3.03 -7.87 2.82
C ALA A 96 2.54 -8.63 1.56
N ALA A 97 1.67 -9.63 1.72
CA ALA A 97 1.12 -10.41 0.62
C ALA A 97 0.01 -9.67 -0.17
N THR A 98 -0.49 -8.54 0.30
CA THR A 98 -1.60 -7.83 -0.37
C THR A 98 -1.27 -7.40 -1.79
N ILE A 99 -0.07 -6.87 -2.02
CA ILE A 99 0.37 -6.42 -3.34
C ILE A 99 0.60 -7.61 -4.29
N PRO A 100 1.39 -8.65 -3.92
CA PRO A 100 1.57 -9.79 -4.82
C PRO A 100 0.28 -10.55 -5.11
N LEU A 101 -0.64 -10.71 -4.16
CA LEU A 101 -1.94 -11.32 -4.41
C LEU A 101 -2.80 -10.47 -5.36
N ALA A 102 -2.76 -9.15 -5.23
CA ALA A 102 -3.46 -8.25 -6.13
C ALA A 102 -2.86 -8.25 -7.54
N LEU A 103 -1.55 -8.36 -7.63
CA LEU A 103 -0.84 -8.48 -8.91
C LEU A 103 -1.19 -9.78 -9.64
N ASP A 104 -1.11 -10.91 -8.93
CA ASP A 104 -1.42 -12.23 -9.48
C ASP A 104 -2.84 -12.26 -10.05
N GLU A 105 -3.79 -11.79 -9.28
CA GLU A 105 -5.19 -11.73 -9.70
C GLU A 105 -5.42 -10.78 -10.89
N ALA A 106 -4.76 -9.61 -10.90
CA ALA A 106 -4.85 -8.69 -12.04
C ALA A 106 -4.28 -9.30 -13.34
N LEU A 107 -3.23 -10.12 -13.23
CA LEU A 107 -2.68 -10.91 -14.36
C LEU A 107 -3.66 -12.00 -14.82
N GLU A 108 -4.23 -12.77 -13.89
CA GLU A 108 -5.23 -13.79 -14.21
C GLU A 108 -6.48 -13.23 -14.88
N MET A 109 -6.91 -12.04 -14.46
CA MET A 109 -8.04 -11.31 -15.04
C MET A 109 -7.72 -10.66 -16.39
N GLY A 110 -6.45 -10.67 -16.82
CA GLY A 110 -6.02 -10.01 -18.05
C GLY A 110 -6.08 -8.47 -18.01
N LEU A 111 -6.12 -7.88 -16.82
CA LEU A 111 -6.12 -6.41 -16.67
C LEU A 111 -4.75 -5.81 -17.00
N ILE A 112 -3.70 -6.59 -16.83
CA ILE A 112 -2.32 -6.25 -17.16
C ILE A 112 -1.63 -7.43 -17.83
N GLY A 113 -0.59 -7.15 -18.60
CA GLY A 113 0.18 -8.15 -19.33
C GLY A 113 1.41 -7.54 -19.99
N LYS A 114 1.81 -8.14 -21.11
CA LYS A 114 2.96 -7.66 -21.90
C LYS A 114 2.85 -6.18 -22.25
N GLY A 115 3.88 -5.41 -21.93
CA GLY A 115 3.97 -3.98 -22.20
C GLY A 115 3.27 -3.09 -21.18
N SER A 116 2.43 -3.63 -20.29
CA SER A 116 1.72 -2.85 -19.27
C SER A 116 2.69 -2.18 -18.28
N THR A 117 2.36 -0.97 -17.88
CA THR A 117 3.05 -0.21 -16.85
C THR A 117 2.20 -0.16 -15.59
N VAL A 118 2.70 -0.72 -14.49
CA VAL A 118 1.97 -0.85 -13.22
C VAL A 118 2.68 -0.06 -12.12
N LEU A 119 1.90 0.68 -11.34
CA LEU A 119 2.40 1.40 -10.18
C LEU A 119 1.93 0.70 -8.89
N PHE A 120 2.88 0.27 -8.08
CA PHE A 120 2.67 -0.34 -6.77
C PHE A 120 2.82 0.69 -5.67
N LEU A 121 1.96 0.62 -4.64
CA LEU A 121 1.96 1.54 -3.51
C LEU A 121 1.97 0.76 -2.20
N GLY A 122 2.98 1.01 -1.38
CA GLY A 122 3.13 0.43 -0.05
C GLY A 122 2.95 1.44 1.07
N LEU A 123 2.30 0.99 2.15
CA LEU A 123 2.24 1.71 3.42
C LEU A 123 2.38 0.70 4.55
N GLY A 124 3.30 0.94 5.47
CA GLY A 124 3.58 0.02 6.57
C GLY A 124 3.80 0.71 7.91
N SER A 125 4.06 -0.14 8.90
CA SER A 125 4.41 0.33 10.25
C SER A 125 5.67 1.20 10.21
N GLY A 126 5.64 2.27 11.02
CA GLY A 126 6.81 3.13 11.09
C GLY A 126 6.41 4.59 11.33
N VAL A 127 5.67 5.35 10.52
CA VAL A 127 5.03 4.93 9.25
C VAL A 127 6.07 4.93 8.14
N THR A 128 6.07 3.90 7.29
CA THR A 128 6.89 3.81 6.08
C THR A 128 5.99 3.73 4.86
N TRP A 129 6.40 4.33 3.77
CA TRP A 129 5.64 4.35 2.51
C TRP A 129 6.61 4.29 1.33
N GLY A 130 6.11 3.85 0.19
CA GLY A 130 6.88 3.80 -1.04
C GLY A 130 6.00 3.56 -2.25
N ALA A 131 6.51 3.94 -3.41
CA ALA A 131 5.93 3.59 -4.70
C ALA A 131 7.01 2.97 -5.59
N ASN A 132 6.59 2.06 -6.45
CA ASN A 132 7.44 1.46 -7.47
C ASN A 132 6.67 1.36 -8.78
N ILE A 133 7.32 1.71 -9.88
CA ILE A 133 6.76 1.55 -11.22
C ILE A 133 7.47 0.41 -11.91
N HIS A 134 6.71 -0.54 -12.44
CA HIS A 134 7.21 -1.68 -13.19
C HIS A 134 6.56 -1.72 -14.56
N ARG A 135 7.39 -1.89 -15.60
CA ARG A 135 6.92 -2.14 -16.94
C ARG A 135 7.16 -3.60 -17.31
N PHE A 136 6.09 -4.29 -17.63
CA PHE A 136 6.17 -5.68 -18.06
C PHE A 136 6.81 -5.77 -19.45
N PRO A 137 7.74 -6.71 -19.67
CA PRO A 137 8.37 -6.84 -20.98
C PRO A 137 7.32 -7.20 -22.05
N GLY A 138 7.52 -6.63 -23.26
CA GLY A 138 6.65 -6.83 -24.41
C GLY A 138 6.76 -8.24 -25.03
#